data_a0fa77c604342b3cbbcae19811f37b12
#
_entry.id   a0fa77c604342b3cbbcae19811f37b12
#
_cell.length_a   1.000
_cell.length_b   1.000
_cell.length_c   1.000
_cell.angle_alpha   90.00
_cell.angle_beta   90.00
_cell.angle_gamma   90.00
#
_symmetry.space_group_name_H-M   'P 1'
#
loop_
_entity.id
_entity.type
_entity.pdbx_description
1 polymer ?
#
loop_
_entity_poly.entity_id
_entity_poly.type
_entity_poly.pdbx_seq_one_letter_code
_entity_poly.pdbx_strand_id
1 'polypeptide(L)'
;MKYIIVILIIIMNLTILSAEEYRIVDSRTGKTLSLQQMANELKKYDLIFFGEDHDNATLHKLERELVPLLDTKRELILSLEMFERDVQSDLDAYIENWLTEDEFLAKSRPWSNYQDDYRPLIEYAKQKKITVIAANIPRSIAGKMARTGPDFTETLLEEDKKWLPDNISYPDDSYKKAFLETLEDMHSPMMNNNPDWLYQAQCLKDETMAESIVNA
;
A
#
# COMPACT_ATOMS: atom_id res chain seq x y z
N MET A 1 42.96 9.80 -61.03
CA MET A 1 42.93 10.04 -59.57
C MET A 1 41.52 9.78 -59.10
N LYS A 2 41.30 8.70 -58.31
CA LYS A 2 40.00 8.39 -57.71
C LYS A 2 39.98 8.96 -56.28
N TYR A 3 39.09 9.87 -55.99
CA TYR A 3 38.90 10.43 -54.67
C TYR A 3 38.03 9.45 -53.87
N ILE A 4 38.57 8.94 -52.77
CA ILE A 4 37.82 8.17 -51.77
C ILE A 4 37.27 9.18 -50.77
N ILE A 5 35.92 9.32 -50.71
CA ILE A 5 35.24 10.11 -49.71
C ILE A 5 34.97 9.15 -48.50
N VAL A 6 35.65 9.39 -47.39
CA VAL A 6 35.38 8.70 -46.13
C VAL A 6 34.31 9.50 -45.39
N ILE A 7 33.09 8.96 -45.32
CA ILE A 7 32.02 9.53 -44.50
C ILE A 7 32.21 8.99 -43.08
N LEU A 8 32.65 9.85 -42.17
CA LEU A 8 32.74 9.54 -40.74
C LEU A 8 31.34 9.71 -40.13
N ILE A 9 30.62 8.59 -39.86
CA ILE A 9 29.36 8.59 -39.13
C ILE A 9 29.72 8.68 -37.65
N ILE A 10 29.59 9.86 -37.05
CA ILE A 10 29.64 10.03 -35.60
C ILE A 10 28.28 9.60 -35.04
N ILE A 11 28.22 8.40 -34.48
CA ILE A 11 27.07 7.97 -33.68
C ILE A 11 27.18 8.70 -32.34
N MET A 12 26.51 9.85 -32.25
CA MET A 12 26.24 10.48 -30.96
C MET A 12 25.24 9.58 -30.22
N ASN A 13 25.73 8.82 -29.23
CA ASN A 13 24.87 8.22 -28.25
C ASN A 13 24.19 9.35 -27.44
N LEU A 14 23.02 9.80 -27.90
CA LEU A 14 22.13 10.59 -27.07
C LEU A 14 21.64 9.66 -25.97
N THR A 15 22.27 9.67 -24.81
CA THR A 15 21.62 9.23 -23.56
C THR A 15 20.46 10.20 -23.35
N ILE A 16 19.26 9.78 -23.72
CA ILE A 16 18.04 10.45 -23.28
C ILE A 16 18.07 10.33 -21.76
N LEU A 17 18.48 11.39 -21.08
CA LEU A 17 18.27 11.54 -19.65
C LEU A 17 16.75 11.60 -19.50
N SER A 18 16.12 10.47 -19.20
CA SER A 18 14.72 10.45 -18.74
C SER A 18 14.69 11.37 -17.52
N ALA A 19 13.98 12.49 -17.61
CA ALA A 19 13.70 13.30 -16.44
C ALA A 19 12.97 12.39 -15.44
N GLU A 20 13.51 12.23 -14.24
CA GLU A 20 12.82 11.49 -13.18
C GLU A 20 11.47 12.18 -12.93
N GLU A 21 10.40 11.40 -12.98
CA GLU A 21 9.04 11.91 -12.78
C GLU A 21 8.79 12.38 -11.33
N TYR A 22 9.72 12.11 -10.42
CA TYR A 22 9.64 12.43 -9.01
C TYR A 22 11.00 12.86 -8.45
N ARG A 23 10.97 13.49 -7.28
CA ARG A 23 12.15 13.84 -6.51
C ARG A 23 12.03 13.29 -5.09
N ILE A 24 13.01 12.51 -4.66
CA ILE A 24 13.12 11.99 -3.30
C ILE A 24 13.91 12.99 -2.46
N VAL A 25 13.35 13.41 -1.33
CA VAL A 25 14.00 14.34 -0.40
C VAL A 25 14.00 13.74 1.01
N ASP A 26 15.17 13.65 1.62
CA ASP A 26 15.26 13.36 3.06
C ASP A 26 14.75 14.58 3.84
N SER A 27 13.59 14.45 4.48
CA SER A 27 12.92 15.54 5.21
C SER A 27 13.73 16.06 6.40
N ARG A 28 14.65 15.25 6.97
CA ARG A 28 15.51 15.65 8.11
C ARG A 28 16.67 16.54 7.67
N THR A 29 17.18 16.34 6.46
CA THR A 29 18.38 17.02 5.97
C THR A 29 18.13 17.96 4.79
N GLY A 30 16.96 17.86 4.14
CA GLY A 30 16.63 18.59 2.91
C GLY A 30 17.39 18.12 1.66
N LYS A 31 18.17 17.04 1.77
CA LYS A 31 18.97 16.54 0.65
C LYS A 31 18.13 15.71 -0.32
N THR A 32 18.38 15.90 -1.61
CA THR A 32 17.86 15.01 -2.65
C THR A 32 18.62 13.70 -2.65
N LEU A 33 17.90 12.60 -2.69
CA LEU A 33 18.42 11.24 -2.74
C LEU A 33 18.07 10.59 -4.07
N SER A 34 18.93 9.70 -4.54
CA SER A 34 18.51 8.70 -5.53
C SER A 34 17.69 7.60 -4.86
N LEU A 35 16.92 6.84 -5.64
CA LEU A 35 16.16 5.69 -5.13
C LEU A 35 17.07 4.68 -4.42
N GLN A 36 18.27 4.41 -4.96
CA GLN A 36 19.23 3.52 -4.34
C GLN A 36 19.76 4.05 -2.99
N GLN A 37 19.95 5.37 -2.87
CA GLN A 37 20.36 5.99 -1.60
C GLN A 37 19.22 5.89 -0.58
N MET A 38 17.97 6.17 -0.98
CA MET A 38 16.79 5.98 -0.14
C MET A 38 16.69 4.52 0.36
N ALA A 39 16.77 3.55 -0.54
CA ALA A 39 16.73 2.13 -0.17
C ALA A 39 17.84 1.75 0.84
N ASN A 40 19.06 2.26 0.65
CA ASN A 40 20.18 2.00 1.55
C ASN A 40 19.96 2.62 2.95
N GLU A 41 19.28 3.76 3.03
CA GLU A 41 18.90 4.35 4.32
C GLU A 41 17.78 3.54 4.99
N LEU A 42 16.76 3.15 4.23
CA LEU A 42 15.61 2.40 4.73
C LEU A 42 15.97 1.01 5.25
N LYS A 43 16.95 0.33 4.65
CA LYS A 43 17.46 -0.98 5.12
C LYS A 43 18.01 -1.00 6.56
N LYS A 44 18.21 0.15 7.17
CA LYS A 44 18.65 0.27 8.56
C LYS A 44 17.51 0.07 9.56
N TYR A 45 16.26 0.07 9.08
CA TYR A 45 15.06 -0.03 9.89
C TYR A 45 14.43 -1.41 9.70
N ASP A 46 13.81 -1.91 10.76
CA ASP A 46 13.10 -3.19 10.73
C ASP A 46 11.65 -3.01 10.24
N LEU A 47 11.09 -1.80 10.35
CA LEU A 47 9.74 -1.45 9.92
C LEU A 47 9.79 -0.17 9.06
N ILE A 48 9.16 -0.25 7.90
CA ILE A 48 9.08 0.86 6.93
C ILE A 48 7.60 1.05 6.59
N PHE A 49 7.09 2.27 6.80
CA PHE A 49 5.78 2.68 6.32
C PHE A 49 5.94 3.44 5.01
N PHE A 50 5.25 2.98 3.98
CA PHE A 50 5.13 3.66 2.71
C PHE A 50 3.73 4.24 2.61
N GLY A 51 3.60 5.57 2.73
CA GLY A 51 2.33 6.27 2.56
C GLY A 51 2.10 6.62 1.09
N GLU A 52 0.87 6.52 0.63
CA GLU A 52 0.52 6.76 -0.76
C GLU A 52 -0.75 7.59 -0.92
N ASP A 53 -0.84 8.32 -2.03
CA ASP A 53 -2.11 8.71 -2.61
C ASP A 53 -2.54 7.58 -3.52
N HIS A 54 -3.66 6.95 -3.22
CA HIS A 54 -4.08 5.66 -3.81
C HIS A 54 -4.32 5.67 -5.33
N ASP A 55 -4.41 6.84 -5.95
CA ASP A 55 -4.56 7.04 -7.40
C ASP A 55 -3.32 7.67 -8.06
N ASN A 56 -2.20 7.76 -7.33
CA ASN A 56 -0.96 8.35 -7.81
C ASN A 56 -0.03 7.30 -8.44
N ALA A 57 -0.10 7.15 -9.76
CA ALA A 57 0.70 6.18 -10.51
C ALA A 57 2.22 6.36 -10.32
N THR A 58 2.69 7.59 -9.99
CA THR A 58 4.12 7.83 -9.72
C THR A 58 4.56 7.23 -8.39
N LEU A 59 3.72 7.31 -7.35
CA LEU A 59 4.00 6.65 -6.06
C LEU A 59 3.99 5.13 -6.22
N HIS A 60 3.02 4.55 -6.91
CA HIS A 60 2.99 3.11 -7.19
C HIS A 60 4.20 2.64 -8.00
N LYS A 61 4.67 3.46 -8.96
CA LYS A 61 5.92 3.17 -9.68
C LYS A 61 7.11 3.17 -8.73
N LEU A 62 7.22 4.18 -7.86
CA LEU A 62 8.29 4.27 -6.85
C LEU A 62 8.30 3.05 -5.93
N GLU A 63 7.14 2.62 -5.47
CA GLU A 63 6.97 1.45 -4.60
C GLU A 63 7.45 0.17 -5.29
N ARG A 64 7.02 -0.07 -6.53
CA ARG A 64 7.48 -1.20 -7.36
C ARG A 64 8.99 -1.24 -7.57
N GLU A 65 9.60 -0.06 -7.71
CA GLU A 65 11.06 0.06 -7.89
C GLU A 65 11.81 -0.09 -6.57
N LEU A 66 11.21 0.34 -5.44
CA LEU A 66 11.81 0.30 -4.11
C LEU A 66 11.84 -1.11 -3.52
N VAL A 67 10.74 -1.86 -3.59
CA VAL A 67 10.60 -3.19 -2.98
C VAL A 67 11.74 -4.14 -3.39
N PRO A 68 12.10 -4.28 -4.68
CA PRO A 68 13.25 -5.11 -5.08
C PRO A 68 14.60 -4.65 -4.51
N LEU A 69 14.74 -3.36 -4.23
CA LEU A 69 15.96 -2.83 -3.63
C LEU A 69 16.02 -3.11 -2.13
N LEU A 70 14.87 -3.26 -1.47
CA LEU A 70 14.77 -3.65 -0.06
C LEU A 70 14.90 -5.17 0.14
N ASP A 71 14.48 -5.95 -0.85
CA ASP A 71 14.60 -7.42 -0.87
C ASP A 71 16.08 -7.83 -0.93
N THR A 72 16.65 -8.07 0.23
CA THR A 72 18.06 -8.40 0.41
C THR A 72 18.20 -9.71 1.18
N LYS A 73 19.25 -9.85 2.00
CA LYS A 73 19.48 -11.03 2.82
C LYS A 73 18.56 -11.17 4.05
N ARG A 74 17.80 -10.11 4.38
CA ARG A 74 16.77 -10.17 5.43
C ARG A 74 15.47 -10.64 4.81
N GLU A 75 14.70 -11.38 5.57
CA GLU A 75 13.34 -11.74 5.19
C GLU A 75 12.51 -10.45 5.09
N LEU A 76 11.94 -10.22 3.91
CA LEU A 76 11.06 -9.11 3.66
C LEU A 76 9.62 -9.60 3.80
N ILE A 77 8.79 -8.84 4.49
CA ILE A 77 7.35 -9.04 4.59
C ILE A 77 6.69 -7.79 4.02
N LEU A 78 5.71 -7.96 3.15
CA LEU A 78 4.88 -6.88 2.63
C LEU A 78 3.54 -6.91 3.34
N SER A 79 3.18 -5.81 4.00
CA SER A 79 1.87 -5.63 4.62
C SER A 79 1.08 -4.63 3.80
N LEU A 80 -0.08 -5.03 3.27
CA LEU A 80 -0.82 -4.26 2.28
C LEU A 80 -2.21 -3.89 2.79
N GLU A 81 -2.53 -2.58 2.80
CA GLU A 81 -3.83 -2.05 3.17
C GLU A 81 -4.96 -2.49 2.23
N MET A 82 -4.65 -2.63 0.93
CA MET A 82 -5.64 -2.94 -0.10
C MET A 82 -6.25 -4.35 0.00
N PHE A 83 -5.68 -5.21 0.84
CA PHE A 83 -6.25 -6.52 1.14
C PHE A 83 -6.79 -6.61 2.56
N GLU A 84 -7.97 -7.19 2.69
CA GLU A 84 -8.69 -7.38 3.94
C GLU A 84 -8.26 -8.71 4.58
N ARG A 85 -8.10 -8.76 5.92
CA ARG A 85 -7.55 -9.94 6.63
C ARG A 85 -8.33 -11.23 6.43
N ASP A 86 -9.61 -11.14 6.08
CA ASP A 86 -10.45 -12.31 5.83
C ASP A 86 -10.13 -13.03 4.50
N VAL A 87 -9.34 -12.41 3.62
CA VAL A 87 -8.87 -13.01 2.37
C VAL A 87 -7.41 -13.47 2.44
N GLN A 88 -6.77 -13.45 3.62
CA GLN A 88 -5.38 -13.88 3.77
C GLN A 88 -5.14 -15.27 3.18
N SER A 89 -6.02 -16.23 3.45
CA SER A 89 -5.85 -17.60 2.94
C SER A 89 -5.92 -17.69 1.41
N ASP A 90 -6.70 -16.84 0.75
CA ASP A 90 -6.78 -16.81 -0.72
C ASP A 90 -5.54 -16.10 -1.30
N LEU A 91 -5.02 -15.08 -0.62
CA LEU A 91 -3.78 -14.41 -0.98
C LEU A 91 -2.58 -15.38 -0.85
N ASP A 92 -2.47 -16.10 0.25
CA ASP A 92 -1.44 -17.13 0.45
C ASP A 92 -1.51 -18.21 -0.64
N ALA A 93 -2.72 -18.70 -0.92
CA ALA A 93 -2.94 -19.70 -1.96
C ALA A 93 -2.53 -19.20 -3.36
N TYR A 94 -2.73 -17.90 -3.63
CA TYR A 94 -2.28 -17.29 -4.87
C TYR A 94 -0.75 -17.16 -4.93
N ILE A 95 -0.12 -16.70 -3.86
CA ILE A 95 1.35 -16.59 -3.75
C ILE A 95 2.00 -17.96 -3.95
N GLU A 96 1.42 -19.02 -3.38
CA GLU A 96 1.91 -20.40 -3.48
C GLU A 96 1.54 -21.12 -4.81
N ASN A 97 0.88 -20.43 -5.75
CA ASN A 97 0.40 -20.99 -7.02
C ASN A 97 -0.67 -22.08 -6.89
N TRP A 98 -1.45 -22.08 -5.81
CA TRP A 98 -2.59 -22.99 -5.65
C TRP A 98 -3.88 -22.43 -6.26
N LEU A 99 -3.95 -21.11 -6.46
CA LEU A 99 -5.02 -20.43 -7.19
C LEU A 99 -4.46 -19.78 -8.47
N THR A 100 -5.28 -19.75 -9.48
CA THR A 100 -5.07 -18.88 -10.65
C THR A 100 -5.35 -17.42 -10.26
N GLU A 101 -4.90 -16.47 -11.08
CA GLU A 101 -5.17 -15.04 -10.84
C GLU A 101 -6.68 -14.76 -10.85
N ASP A 102 -7.42 -15.33 -11.81
CA ASP A 102 -8.88 -15.15 -11.90
C ASP A 102 -9.61 -15.65 -10.64
N GLU A 103 -9.21 -16.81 -10.11
CA GLU A 103 -9.78 -17.36 -8.87
C GLU A 103 -9.45 -16.48 -7.67
N PHE A 104 -8.21 -15.98 -7.59
CA PHE A 104 -7.80 -15.06 -6.54
C PHE A 104 -8.59 -13.75 -6.60
N LEU A 105 -8.70 -13.12 -7.77
CA LEU A 105 -9.42 -11.86 -7.94
C LEU A 105 -10.91 -12.00 -7.62
N ALA A 106 -11.52 -13.14 -7.96
CA ALA A 106 -12.92 -13.41 -7.66
C ALA A 106 -13.20 -13.47 -6.14
N LYS A 107 -12.20 -13.82 -5.33
CA LYS A 107 -12.32 -14.01 -3.88
C LYS A 107 -11.80 -12.83 -3.07
N SER A 108 -10.70 -12.21 -3.49
CA SER A 108 -9.95 -11.23 -2.71
C SER A 108 -10.50 -9.81 -2.74
N ARG A 109 -11.48 -9.53 -3.59
CA ARG A 109 -12.13 -8.19 -3.67
C ARG A 109 -11.11 -7.04 -3.79
N PRO A 110 -10.11 -7.11 -4.68
CA PRO A 110 -9.07 -6.10 -4.77
C PRO A 110 -9.64 -4.73 -5.12
N TRP A 111 -8.86 -3.69 -4.88
CA TRP A 111 -9.20 -2.34 -5.32
C TRP A 111 -9.22 -2.24 -6.84
N SER A 112 -9.98 -1.27 -7.37
CA SER A 112 -10.21 -1.12 -8.82
C SER A 112 -8.94 -0.90 -9.64
N ASN A 113 -7.91 -0.32 -9.03
CA ASN A 113 -6.60 -0.06 -9.64
C ASN A 113 -5.58 -1.22 -9.44
N TYR A 114 -6.03 -2.38 -8.96
CA TYR A 114 -5.15 -3.53 -8.69
C TYR A 114 -4.25 -3.88 -9.88
N GLN A 115 -4.81 -3.95 -11.10
CA GLN A 115 -4.08 -4.42 -12.27
C GLN A 115 -2.85 -3.56 -12.61
N ASP A 116 -2.99 -2.25 -12.48
CA ASP A 116 -1.94 -1.31 -12.87
C ASP A 116 -0.99 -1.01 -11.72
N ASP A 117 -1.49 -0.94 -10.50
CA ASP A 117 -0.76 -0.41 -9.36
C ASP A 117 -0.23 -1.51 -8.42
N TYR A 118 -1.07 -2.45 -7.98
CA TYR A 118 -0.69 -3.42 -6.94
C TYR A 118 -0.30 -4.80 -7.47
N ARG A 119 -0.84 -5.21 -8.61
CA ARG A 119 -0.50 -6.49 -9.25
C ARG A 119 1.01 -6.70 -9.41
N PRO A 120 1.79 -5.72 -9.87
CA PRO A 120 3.24 -5.89 -10.02
C PRO A 120 3.96 -6.22 -8.71
N LEU A 121 3.50 -5.68 -7.56
CA LEU A 121 4.05 -6.01 -6.23
C LEU A 121 3.71 -7.44 -5.84
N ILE A 122 2.45 -7.86 -6.05
CA ILE A 122 1.99 -9.21 -5.76
C ILE A 122 2.73 -10.24 -6.62
N GLU A 123 2.91 -9.97 -7.92
CA GLU A 123 3.67 -10.84 -8.81
C GLU A 123 5.14 -10.93 -8.41
N TYR A 124 5.74 -9.82 -7.99
CA TYR A 124 7.10 -9.82 -7.45
C TYR A 124 7.19 -10.68 -6.19
N ALA A 125 6.26 -10.49 -5.24
CA ALA A 125 6.21 -11.27 -4.01
C ALA A 125 6.04 -12.77 -4.31
N LYS A 126 5.15 -13.12 -5.22
CA LYS A 126 4.92 -14.50 -5.69
C LYS A 126 6.20 -15.11 -6.30
N GLN A 127 6.88 -14.38 -7.17
CA GLN A 127 8.13 -14.83 -7.79
C GLN A 127 9.24 -15.04 -6.76
N LYS A 128 9.31 -14.19 -5.75
CA LYS A 128 10.37 -14.19 -4.72
C LYS A 128 9.99 -14.99 -3.48
N LYS A 129 8.76 -15.45 -3.38
CA LYS A 129 8.18 -16.09 -2.19
C LYS A 129 8.27 -15.20 -0.96
N ILE A 130 8.00 -13.93 -1.15
CA ILE A 130 7.88 -12.95 -0.07
C ILE A 130 6.52 -13.12 0.58
N THR A 131 6.48 -13.16 1.91
CA THR A 131 5.23 -13.18 2.67
C THR A 131 4.47 -11.87 2.45
N VAL A 132 3.18 -11.97 2.14
CA VAL A 132 2.29 -10.82 1.98
C VAL A 132 1.16 -10.89 2.98
N ILE A 133 0.97 -9.83 3.75
CA ILE A 133 -0.06 -9.73 4.77
C ILE A 133 -1.23 -8.89 4.23
N ALA A 134 -2.41 -9.48 4.24
CA ALA A 134 -3.68 -8.78 4.04
C ALA A 134 -4.05 -8.07 5.35
N ALA A 135 -3.66 -6.78 5.46
CA ALA A 135 -3.59 -6.14 6.76
C ALA A 135 -4.92 -5.55 7.24
N ASN A 136 -5.78 -5.13 6.31
CA ASN A 136 -6.95 -4.31 6.64
C ASN A 136 -8.12 -5.14 7.22
N ILE A 137 -9.00 -4.46 7.93
CA ILE A 137 -10.27 -5.05 8.35
C ILE A 137 -11.21 -5.22 7.14
N PRO A 138 -12.10 -6.25 7.12
CA PRO A 138 -13.12 -6.34 6.08
C PRO A 138 -13.94 -5.05 5.97
N ARG A 139 -14.02 -4.50 4.74
CA ARG A 139 -14.73 -3.23 4.47
C ARG A 139 -16.20 -3.24 4.90
N SER A 140 -16.82 -4.41 4.94
CA SER A 140 -18.18 -4.59 5.47
C SER A 140 -18.28 -4.20 6.94
N ILE A 141 -17.26 -4.55 7.74
CA ILE A 141 -17.19 -4.26 9.18
C ILE A 141 -16.90 -2.77 9.41
N ALA A 142 -15.87 -2.22 8.76
CA ALA A 142 -15.57 -0.80 8.82
C ALA A 142 -16.77 0.05 8.35
N GLY A 143 -17.46 -0.37 7.29
CA GLY A 143 -18.66 0.28 6.80
C GLY A 143 -19.85 0.21 7.78
N LYS A 144 -19.98 -0.84 8.59
CA LYS A 144 -20.98 -0.88 9.68
C LYS A 144 -20.63 0.17 10.74
N MET A 145 -19.38 0.19 11.22
CA MET A 145 -18.90 1.19 12.16
C MET A 145 -19.22 2.63 11.68
N ALA A 146 -18.88 2.94 10.43
CA ALA A 146 -19.13 4.25 9.84
C ALA A 146 -20.61 4.65 9.80
N ARG A 147 -21.54 3.67 9.74
CA ARG A 147 -22.99 3.92 9.66
C ARG A 147 -23.73 3.86 10.98
N THR A 148 -23.28 3.03 11.91
CA THR A 148 -24.00 2.75 13.17
C THR A 148 -23.27 3.20 14.43
N GLY A 149 -22.00 3.64 14.28
CA GLY A 149 -21.18 4.09 15.40
C GLY A 149 -20.67 2.94 16.28
N PRO A 150 -20.28 3.22 17.53
CA PRO A 150 -19.57 2.29 18.41
C PRO A 150 -20.33 1.01 18.74
N ASP A 151 -21.65 1.02 18.65
CA ASP A 151 -22.48 -0.17 18.90
C ASP A 151 -22.53 -1.15 17.71
N PHE A 152 -21.71 -0.90 16.65
CA PHE A 152 -21.67 -1.70 15.44
C PHE A 152 -21.43 -3.20 15.70
N THR A 153 -20.71 -3.54 16.76
CA THR A 153 -20.41 -4.93 17.15
C THR A 153 -21.65 -5.75 17.46
N GLU A 154 -22.73 -5.10 17.96
CA GLU A 154 -24.00 -5.76 18.23
C GLU A 154 -24.71 -6.20 16.93
N THR A 155 -24.37 -5.56 15.81
CA THR A 155 -24.94 -5.83 14.48
C THR A 155 -24.11 -6.79 13.64
N LEU A 156 -22.93 -7.21 14.13
CA LEU A 156 -22.07 -8.16 13.44
C LEU A 156 -22.59 -9.59 13.59
N LEU A 157 -22.38 -10.39 12.54
CA LEU A 157 -22.49 -11.84 12.66
C LEU A 157 -21.38 -12.36 13.58
N GLU A 158 -21.63 -13.43 14.33
CA GLU A 158 -20.62 -14.02 15.22
C GLU A 158 -19.34 -14.42 14.45
N GLU A 159 -19.51 -14.90 13.22
CA GLU A 159 -18.40 -15.27 12.33
C GLU A 159 -17.54 -14.09 11.88
N ASP A 160 -18.10 -12.86 11.88
CA ASP A 160 -17.36 -11.64 11.51
C ASP A 160 -16.53 -11.09 12.68
N LYS A 161 -16.93 -11.38 13.91
CA LYS A 161 -16.28 -10.83 15.12
C LYS A 161 -14.81 -11.25 15.25
N LYS A 162 -14.45 -12.41 14.72
CA LYS A 162 -13.06 -12.90 14.70
C LYS A 162 -12.11 -12.01 13.91
N TRP A 163 -12.65 -11.12 13.07
CA TRP A 163 -11.85 -10.20 12.26
C TRP A 163 -11.60 -8.85 12.96
N LEU A 164 -12.22 -8.62 14.10
CA LEU A 164 -11.94 -7.44 14.92
C LEU A 164 -10.55 -7.54 15.54
N PRO A 165 -9.82 -6.42 15.69
CA PRO A 165 -8.60 -6.41 16.47
C PRO A 165 -8.92 -6.59 17.96
N ASP A 166 -7.95 -7.10 18.73
CA ASP A 166 -8.08 -7.32 20.16
C ASP A 166 -8.36 -6.02 20.92
N ASN A 167 -7.79 -4.92 20.46
CA ASN A 167 -7.95 -3.60 21.05
C ASN A 167 -8.36 -2.59 19.98
N ILE A 168 -9.29 -1.73 20.34
CA ILE A 168 -9.72 -0.61 19.48
C ILE A 168 -9.66 0.65 20.34
N SER A 169 -8.88 1.64 19.89
CA SER A 169 -8.80 2.94 20.54
C SER A 169 -9.26 4.06 19.60
N TYR A 170 -9.83 5.10 20.17
CA TYR A 170 -10.33 6.26 19.46
C TYR A 170 -9.73 7.52 20.08
N PRO A 171 -8.43 7.81 19.87
CA PRO A 171 -7.77 8.93 20.51
C PRO A 171 -8.39 10.27 20.09
N ASP A 172 -8.60 11.17 21.04
CA ASP A 172 -9.06 12.54 20.80
C ASP A 172 -7.87 13.51 20.83
N ASP A 173 -7.09 13.46 19.79
CA ASP A 173 -5.80 14.12 19.67
C ASP A 173 -5.61 14.82 18.31
N SER A 174 -4.37 15.16 17.97
CA SER A 174 -4.01 15.79 16.70
C SER A 174 -4.36 14.93 15.47
N TYR A 175 -4.40 13.61 15.60
CA TYR A 175 -4.78 12.71 14.53
C TYR A 175 -6.27 12.87 14.18
N LYS A 176 -7.14 12.83 15.19
CA LYS A 176 -8.58 13.08 14.99
C LYS A 176 -8.82 14.43 14.31
N LYS A 177 -8.13 15.46 14.80
CA LYS A 177 -8.26 16.81 14.23
C LYS A 177 -7.88 16.83 12.74
N ALA A 178 -6.71 16.26 12.39
CA ALA A 178 -6.24 16.20 11.02
C ALA A 178 -7.19 15.39 10.11
N PHE A 179 -7.71 14.26 10.62
CA PHE A 179 -8.69 13.45 9.89
C PHE A 179 -9.97 14.23 9.58
N LEU A 180 -10.54 14.94 10.58
CA LEU A 180 -11.76 15.71 10.39
C LEU A 180 -11.56 16.90 9.43
N GLU A 181 -10.42 17.59 9.52
CA GLU A 181 -10.04 18.64 8.57
C GLU A 181 -9.96 18.10 7.13
N THR A 182 -9.29 16.95 6.93
CA THR A 182 -9.21 16.31 5.61
C THR A 182 -10.60 15.91 5.09
N LEU A 183 -11.46 15.39 5.96
CA LEU A 183 -12.82 15.01 5.60
C LEU A 183 -13.67 16.20 5.12
N GLU A 184 -13.54 17.36 5.77
CA GLU A 184 -14.21 18.61 5.36
C GLU A 184 -13.76 19.07 3.97
N ASP A 185 -12.46 18.96 3.66
CA ASP A 185 -11.89 19.38 2.38
C ASP A 185 -12.33 18.46 1.21
N MET A 186 -12.60 17.19 1.48
CA MET A 186 -12.94 16.19 0.44
C MET A 186 -14.33 16.39 -0.18
N HIS A 187 -15.24 17.20 0.38
CA HIS A 187 -16.62 17.40 -0.10
C HIS A 187 -17.33 16.08 -0.47
N SER A 188 -17.04 15.02 0.28
CA SER A 188 -17.46 13.65 -0.04
C SER A 188 -18.94 13.41 0.30
N PRO A 189 -19.66 12.58 -0.48
CA PRO A 189 -20.99 12.08 -0.10
C PRO A 189 -20.98 11.31 1.25
N MET A 190 -19.83 10.88 1.73
CA MET A 190 -19.65 10.30 3.06
C MET A 190 -19.99 11.29 4.19
N MET A 191 -19.99 12.60 3.94
CA MET A 191 -20.38 13.64 4.91
C MET A 191 -21.84 13.54 5.39
N ASN A 192 -22.66 12.69 4.77
CA ASN A 192 -23.99 12.37 5.29
C ASN A 192 -23.95 11.45 6.53
N ASN A 193 -22.79 10.86 6.84
CA ASN A 193 -22.57 10.08 8.05
C ASN A 193 -22.03 10.98 9.17
N ASN A 194 -22.13 10.51 10.40
CA ASN A 194 -21.55 11.18 11.55
C ASN A 194 -20.02 11.22 11.42
N PRO A 195 -19.34 12.39 11.42
CA PRO A 195 -17.90 12.51 11.26
C PRO A 195 -17.10 11.74 12.33
N ASP A 196 -17.58 11.67 13.57
CA ASP A 196 -16.96 10.89 14.62
C ASP A 196 -17.01 9.38 14.33
N TRP A 197 -18.09 8.88 13.74
CA TRP A 197 -18.19 7.47 13.35
C TRP A 197 -17.28 7.13 12.17
N LEU A 198 -17.09 8.07 11.24
CA LEU A 198 -16.11 7.91 10.16
C LEU A 198 -14.69 7.86 10.72
N TYR A 199 -14.36 8.74 11.66
CA TYR A 199 -13.09 8.70 12.37
C TYR A 199 -12.88 7.38 13.12
N GLN A 200 -13.89 6.92 13.85
CA GLN A 200 -13.83 5.63 14.57
C GLN A 200 -13.65 4.45 13.61
N ALA A 201 -14.29 4.49 12.44
CA ALA A 201 -14.08 3.48 11.40
C ALA A 201 -12.66 3.50 10.83
N GLN A 202 -12.04 4.67 10.75
CA GLN A 202 -10.63 4.79 10.38
C GLN A 202 -9.72 4.23 11.48
N CYS A 203 -9.94 4.59 12.75
CA CYS A 203 -9.19 4.00 13.87
C CYS A 203 -9.31 2.47 13.90
N LEU A 204 -10.49 1.93 13.61
CA LEU A 204 -10.70 0.48 13.53
C LEU A 204 -9.82 -0.17 12.44
N LYS A 205 -9.66 0.48 11.28
CA LYS A 205 -8.73 0.02 10.23
C LYS A 205 -7.29 0.09 10.72
N ASP A 206 -6.88 1.21 11.32
CA ASP A 206 -5.52 1.45 11.78
C ASP A 206 -5.09 0.41 12.83
N GLU A 207 -5.94 0.15 13.84
CA GLU A 207 -5.68 -0.86 14.87
C GLU A 207 -5.61 -2.27 14.26
N THR A 208 -6.47 -2.57 13.29
CA THR A 208 -6.44 -3.85 12.59
C THR A 208 -5.17 -4.04 11.80
N MET A 209 -4.73 -3.02 11.07
CA MET A 209 -3.48 -3.07 10.31
C MET A 209 -2.27 -3.17 11.23
N ALA A 210 -2.25 -2.40 12.33
CA ALA A 210 -1.19 -2.46 13.33
C ALA A 210 -1.08 -3.87 13.93
N GLU A 211 -2.20 -4.48 14.34
CA GLU A 211 -2.23 -5.84 14.86
C GLU A 211 -1.77 -6.86 13.82
N SER A 212 -2.21 -6.72 12.57
CA SER A 212 -1.79 -7.60 11.47
C SER A 212 -0.27 -7.55 11.24
N ILE A 213 0.32 -6.36 11.34
CA ILE A 213 1.78 -6.18 11.20
C ILE A 213 2.53 -6.78 12.40
N VAL A 214 2.01 -6.61 13.62
CA VAL A 214 2.66 -7.12 14.85
C VAL A 214 2.63 -8.65 14.89
N ASN A 215 1.59 -9.28 14.34
CA ASN A 215 1.42 -10.73 14.31
C ASN A 215 2.15 -11.41 13.14
N ALA A 216 2.73 -10.66 12.23
CA ALA A 216 3.47 -11.17 11.08
C ALA A 216 4.93 -11.49 11.43
#